data_facefea307e50f09b24d3dac1fbd5cd2
#
_entry.id   facefea307e50f09b24d3dac1fbd5cd2
#
_cell.length_a   1.000
_cell.length_b   1.000
_cell.length_c   1.000
_cell.angle_alpha   90.00
_cell.angle_beta   90.00
_cell.angle_gamma   90.00
#
_symmetry.space_group_name_H-M   'P 1'
#
loop_
_entity.id
_entity.type
_entity.pdbx_description
1 polymer ?
#
loop_
_entity_poly.entity_id
_entity_poly.type
_entity_poly.pdbx_seq_one_letter_code
_entity_poly.pdbx_strand_id
1 'polypeptide(L)'
;METVKHELDTCGQIPIFPRPPPSDPFFYNTTMANHKSSIKRARQTVVRTERNRAEKSRMKTLRKKALTAIASGDKAAAAEASSAFSSVVDKAAKRNLIHPNKAANLKSKTAKALAGIA
;
A
#
# COMPACT_ATOMS: atom_id res chain seq x y z
N MET A 1 -25.81 50.46 -25.53
CA MET A 1 -24.41 50.14 -25.22
C MET A 1 -24.41 48.88 -24.35
N GLU A 2 -24.42 47.72 -24.97
CA GLU A 2 -24.38 46.43 -24.32
C GLU A 2 -22.95 45.96 -24.16
N THR A 3 -22.52 45.86 -22.91
CA THR A 3 -21.21 45.28 -22.56
C THR A 3 -21.31 43.80 -22.56
N VAL A 4 -20.79 43.18 -23.59
CA VAL A 4 -20.63 41.70 -23.65
C VAL A 4 -19.60 41.31 -22.64
N LYS A 5 -20.05 40.66 -21.57
CA LYS A 5 -19.15 39.94 -20.63
C LYS A 5 -18.68 38.67 -21.29
N HIS A 6 -17.38 38.65 -21.64
CA HIS A 6 -16.67 37.45 -21.99
C HIS A 6 -16.56 36.57 -20.75
N GLU A 7 -17.37 35.55 -20.70
CA GLU A 7 -17.16 34.43 -19.78
C GLU A 7 -15.98 33.61 -20.26
N LEU A 8 -14.89 33.72 -19.53
CA LEU A 8 -13.73 32.86 -19.63
C LEU A 8 -13.95 31.59 -18.79
N ASP A 9 -14.83 30.72 -19.25
CA ASP A 9 -14.99 29.39 -18.67
C ASP A 9 -14.45 28.35 -19.65
N THR A 10 -13.14 28.23 -19.68
CA THR A 10 -12.51 27.04 -20.27
C THR A 10 -11.25 26.70 -19.51
N CYS A 11 -11.37 26.54 -18.20
CA CYS A 11 -10.34 25.88 -17.44
C CYS A 11 -10.57 24.35 -17.55
N GLY A 12 -9.74 23.73 -18.37
CA GLY A 12 -9.50 22.34 -18.61
C GLY A 12 -10.36 21.30 -17.86
N GLN A 13 -11.49 20.92 -18.42
CA GLN A 13 -12.10 19.65 -18.03
C GLN A 13 -11.15 18.53 -18.45
N ILE A 14 -10.35 18.09 -17.48
CA ILE A 14 -9.63 16.82 -17.59
C ILE A 14 -10.73 15.76 -17.86
N PRO A 15 -10.65 15.00 -18.98
CA PRO A 15 -11.62 13.97 -19.24
C PRO A 15 -11.65 13.02 -18.05
N ILE A 16 -12.77 13.02 -17.33
CA ILE A 16 -13.00 12.06 -16.24
C ILE A 16 -13.17 10.71 -16.95
N PHE A 17 -12.06 9.99 -17.07
CA PHE A 17 -12.16 8.59 -17.46
C PHE A 17 -13.06 7.91 -16.44
N PRO A 18 -14.14 7.24 -16.89
CA PRO A 18 -15.00 6.52 -15.98
C PRO A 18 -14.11 5.56 -15.19
N ARG A 19 -14.09 5.73 -13.86
CA ARG A 19 -13.38 4.81 -12.98
C ARG A 19 -13.89 3.42 -13.34
N PRO A 20 -13.01 2.46 -13.69
CA PRO A 20 -13.46 1.10 -13.92
C PRO A 20 -14.26 0.65 -12.69
N PRO A 21 -15.38 -0.06 -12.86
CA PRO A 21 -16.20 -0.52 -11.76
C PRO A 21 -15.32 -1.20 -10.71
N PRO A 22 -15.64 -1.10 -9.42
CA PRO A 22 -14.89 -1.78 -8.38
C PRO A 22 -14.74 -3.22 -8.83
N SER A 23 -13.50 -3.68 -8.88
CA SER A 23 -13.14 -5.00 -9.35
C SER A 23 -13.76 -6.04 -8.41
N ASP A 24 -15.03 -6.36 -8.65
CA ASP A 24 -15.64 -7.52 -8.02
C ASP A 24 -14.85 -8.74 -8.49
N PRO A 25 -14.19 -9.46 -7.56
CA PRO A 25 -13.35 -10.60 -7.92
C PRO A 25 -14.12 -11.68 -8.68
N PHE A 26 -15.44 -11.58 -8.69
CA PHE A 26 -16.33 -12.49 -9.38
C PHE A 26 -16.44 -12.22 -10.89
N PHE A 27 -16.25 -10.97 -11.34
CA PHE A 27 -16.48 -10.61 -12.75
C PHE A 27 -15.31 -10.99 -13.69
N TYR A 28 -14.09 -11.08 -13.17
CA TYR A 28 -12.90 -11.39 -13.99
C TYR A 28 -12.68 -12.89 -14.24
N ASN A 29 -13.42 -13.77 -13.56
CA ASN A 29 -13.12 -15.20 -13.56
C ASN A 29 -13.90 -16.02 -14.59
N THR A 30 -14.93 -15.47 -15.24
CA THR A 30 -15.85 -16.31 -16.03
C THR A 30 -15.65 -16.28 -17.53
N THR A 31 -14.96 -15.26 -18.09
CA THR A 31 -15.00 -15.05 -19.53
C THR A 31 -13.71 -15.35 -20.29
N MET A 32 -12.56 -15.56 -19.63
CA MET A 32 -11.28 -15.69 -20.33
C MET A 32 -10.51 -17.01 -20.13
N ALA A 33 -10.91 -17.87 -19.22
CA ALA A 33 -10.17 -19.09 -18.93
C ALA A 33 -10.98 -20.33 -19.26
N ASN A 34 -10.85 -20.85 -20.48
CA ASN A 34 -11.55 -22.09 -20.91
C ASN A 34 -10.84 -23.38 -20.43
N HIS A 35 -9.56 -23.32 -20.07
CA HIS A 35 -8.81 -24.49 -19.65
C HIS A 35 -8.84 -24.68 -18.14
N LYS A 36 -9.05 -25.93 -17.67
CA LYS A 36 -9.14 -26.25 -16.22
C LYS A 36 -7.94 -25.75 -15.40
N SER A 37 -6.73 -25.81 -15.95
CA SER A 37 -5.53 -25.31 -15.27
C SER A 37 -5.52 -23.78 -15.13
N SER A 38 -6.04 -23.05 -16.11
CA SER A 38 -6.15 -21.59 -16.06
C SER A 38 -7.15 -21.14 -14.99
N ILE A 39 -8.28 -21.81 -14.88
CA ILE A 39 -9.29 -21.57 -13.83
C ILE A 39 -8.69 -21.81 -12.43
N LYS A 40 -7.98 -22.94 -12.27
CA LYS A 40 -7.29 -23.24 -11.01
C LYS A 40 -6.28 -22.16 -10.64
N ARG A 41 -5.46 -21.72 -11.61
CA ARG A 41 -4.45 -20.68 -11.42
C ARG A 41 -5.10 -19.33 -11.09
N ALA A 42 -6.20 -18.96 -11.75
CA ALA A 42 -6.94 -17.75 -11.44
C ALA A 42 -7.42 -17.73 -9.98
N ARG A 43 -8.06 -18.81 -9.51
CA ARG A 43 -8.50 -18.95 -8.10
C ARG A 43 -7.33 -18.85 -7.12
N GLN A 44 -6.22 -19.50 -7.40
CA GLN A 44 -5.02 -19.41 -6.56
C GLN A 44 -4.43 -17.99 -6.53
N THR A 45 -4.49 -17.27 -7.65
CA THR A 45 -3.97 -15.90 -7.74
C THR A 45 -4.79 -14.96 -6.88
N VAL A 46 -6.12 -15.06 -6.87
CA VAL A 46 -6.99 -14.24 -6.01
C VAL A 46 -6.58 -14.40 -4.54
N VAL A 47 -6.54 -15.64 -4.04
CA VAL A 47 -6.17 -15.91 -2.65
C VAL A 47 -4.76 -15.40 -2.30
N ARG A 48 -3.78 -15.56 -3.21
CA ARG A 48 -2.42 -15.07 -3.01
C ARG A 48 -2.36 -13.54 -2.98
N THR A 49 -3.08 -12.87 -3.88
CA THR A 49 -3.08 -11.40 -3.95
C THR A 49 -3.75 -10.79 -2.73
N GLU A 50 -4.84 -11.33 -2.25
CA GLU A 50 -5.50 -10.89 -1.02
C GLU A 50 -4.58 -11.03 0.19
N ARG A 51 -3.96 -12.19 0.37
CA ARG A 51 -2.98 -12.41 1.44
C ARG A 51 -1.81 -11.43 1.36
N ASN A 52 -1.23 -11.25 0.19
CA ASN A 52 -0.12 -10.33 -0.03
C ASN A 52 -0.54 -8.88 0.23
N ARG A 53 -1.76 -8.49 -0.15
CA ARG A 53 -2.34 -7.17 0.10
C ARG A 53 -2.52 -6.92 1.60
N ALA A 54 -3.07 -7.90 2.33
CA ALA A 54 -3.25 -7.80 3.78
C ALA A 54 -1.91 -7.62 4.51
N GLU A 55 -0.89 -8.41 4.17
CA GLU A 55 0.44 -8.28 4.77
C GLU A 55 1.12 -6.93 4.46
N LYS A 56 1.02 -6.47 3.22
CA LYS A 56 1.52 -5.13 2.84
C LYS A 56 0.80 -4.01 3.59
N SER A 57 -0.50 -4.11 3.77
CA SER A 57 -1.30 -3.14 4.55
C SER A 57 -0.89 -3.13 6.01
N ARG A 58 -0.74 -4.30 6.64
CA ARG A 58 -0.24 -4.44 8.01
C ARG A 58 1.12 -3.77 8.20
N MET A 59 2.04 -4.01 7.28
CA MET A 59 3.38 -3.40 7.30
C MET A 59 3.30 -1.86 7.22
N LYS A 60 2.44 -1.32 6.34
CA LYS A 60 2.21 0.13 6.23
C LYS A 60 1.64 0.73 7.52
N THR A 61 0.68 0.04 8.14
CA THR A 61 0.06 0.48 9.40
C THR A 61 1.05 0.52 10.53
N LEU A 62 1.86 -0.54 10.70
CA LEU A 62 2.89 -0.59 11.74
C LEU A 62 3.99 0.46 11.51
N ARG A 63 4.36 0.72 10.27
CA ARG A 63 5.28 1.81 9.96
C ARG A 63 4.71 3.16 10.37
N LYS A 64 3.43 3.43 10.06
CA LYS A 64 2.78 4.68 10.50
C LYS A 64 2.76 4.79 12.01
N LYS A 65 2.40 3.72 12.73
CA LYS A 65 2.41 3.70 14.20
C LYS A 65 3.79 4.00 14.77
N ALA A 66 4.83 3.38 14.23
CA ALA A 66 6.21 3.65 14.66
C ALA A 66 6.60 5.12 14.43
N LEU A 67 6.31 5.67 13.23
CA LEU A 67 6.61 7.08 12.94
C LEU A 67 5.80 8.05 13.79
N THR A 68 4.55 7.74 14.12
CA THR A 68 3.73 8.58 15.02
C THR A 68 4.27 8.56 16.44
N ALA A 69 4.66 7.39 16.97
CA ALA A 69 5.27 7.27 18.28
C ALA A 69 6.64 8.00 18.35
N ILE A 70 7.40 7.99 17.26
CA ILE A 70 8.64 8.75 17.11
C ILE A 70 8.34 10.26 17.15
N ALA A 71 7.30 10.71 16.47
CA ALA A 71 6.90 12.11 16.41
C ALA A 71 6.36 12.63 17.75
N SER A 72 5.70 11.77 18.56
CA SER A 72 5.25 12.13 19.92
C SER A 72 6.38 12.22 20.96
N GLY A 73 7.58 11.71 20.64
CA GLY A 73 8.72 11.76 21.54
C GLY A 73 8.75 10.67 22.62
N ASP A 74 7.79 9.77 22.66
CA ASP A 74 7.70 8.69 23.63
C ASP A 74 8.69 7.57 23.31
N LYS A 75 9.86 7.58 23.96
CA LYS A 75 10.95 6.61 23.70
C LYS A 75 10.51 5.16 23.87
N ALA A 76 9.76 4.84 24.93
CA ALA A 76 9.30 3.48 25.18
C ALA A 76 8.34 2.98 24.12
N ALA A 77 7.29 3.75 23.81
CA ALA A 77 6.32 3.42 22.77
C ALA A 77 6.96 3.36 21.37
N ALA A 78 7.90 4.26 21.08
CA ALA A 78 8.62 4.25 19.81
C ALA A 78 9.53 3.03 19.65
N ALA A 79 10.22 2.59 20.72
CA ALA A 79 11.04 1.39 20.72
C ALA A 79 10.20 0.12 20.50
N GLU A 80 9.08 0.00 21.22
CA GLU A 80 8.15 -1.13 21.05
C GLU A 80 7.55 -1.16 19.64
N ALA A 81 7.03 -0.03 19.13
CA ALA A 81 6.46 0.05 17.80
C ALA A 81 7.49 -0.23 16.69
N SER A 82 8.75 0.21 16.86
CA SER A 82 9.83 -0.05 15.90
C SER A 82 10.26 -1.52 15.91
N SER A 83 10.29 -2.18 17.07
CA SER A 83 10.59 -3.61 17.17
C SER A 83 9.49 -4.46 16.51
N ALA A 84 8.21 -4.16 16.76
CA ALA A 84 7.09 -4.80 16.11
C ALA A 84 7.12 -4.62 14.59
N PHE A 85 7.45 -3.40 14.12
CA PHE A 85 7.59 -3.12 12.69
C PHE A 85 8.75 -3.92 12.07
N SER A 86 9.92 -3.95 12.67
CA SER A 86 11.09 -4.68 12.16
C SER A 86 10.80 -6.18 12.04
N SER A 87 10.14 -6.79 13.03
CA SER A 87 9.72 -8.18 12.99
C SER A 87 8.81 -8.50 11.79
N VAL A 88 7.84 -7.62 11.49
CA VAL A 88 6.93 -7.82 10.35
C VAL A 88 7.65 -7.64 9.03
N VAL A 89 8.56 -6.68 8.94
CA VAL A 89 9.39 -6.45 7.74
C VAL A 89 10.29 -7.65 7.45
N ASP A 90 10.92 -8.24 8.47
CA ASP A 90 11.76 -9.43 8.31
C ASP A 90 10.95 -10.66 7.88
N LYS A 91 9.77 -10.86 8.46
CA LYS A 91 8.84 -11.92 8.02
C LYS A 91 8.40 -11.74 6.57
N ALA A 92 8.14 -10.51 6.14
CA ALA A 92 7.77 -10.19 4.77
C ALA A 92 8.93 -10.42 3.78
N ALA A 93 10.17 -10.12 4.17
CA ALA A 93 11.36 -10.40 3.39
C ALA A 93 11.61 -11.93 3.27
N LYS A 94 11.47 -12.67 4.38
CA LYS A 94 11.61 -14.15 4.40
C LYS A 94 10.59 -14.84 3.48
N ARG A 95 9.40 -14.26 3.33
CA ARG A 95 8.35 -14.77 2.42
C ARG A 95 8.48 -14.26 0.98
N ASN A 96 9.55 -13.54 0.65
CA ASN A 96 9.76 -12.92 -0.66
C ASN A 96 8.65 -11.94 -1.07
N LEU A 97 7.92 -11.38 -0.11
CA LEU A 97 6.91 -10.36 -0.36
C LEU A 97 7.55 -8.99 -0.69
N ILE A 98 8.70 -8.74 -0.08
CA ILE A 98 9.57 -7.59 -0.35
C ILE A 98 11.01 -8.07 -0.51
N HIS A 99 11.78 -7.35 -1.34
CA HIS A 99 13.20 -7.65 -1.49
C HIS A 99 13.97 -7.35 -0.19
N PRO A 100 14.98 -8.15 0.20
CA PRO A 100 15.75 -7.96 1.44
C PRO A 100 16.41 -6.58 1.54
N ASN A 101 16.90 -6.00 0.45
CA ASN A 101 17.47 -4.65 0.45
C ASN A 101 16.41 -3.59 0.82
N LYS A 102 15.16 -3.78 0.37
CA LYS A 102 14.06 -2.89 0.77
C LYS A 102 13.74 -3.02 2.26
N ALA A 103 13.77 -4.23 2.79
CA ALA A 103 13.61 -4.48 4.22
C ALA A 103 14.70 -3.78 5.04
N ALA A 104 15.96 -3.93 4.63
CA ALA A 104 17.10 -3.26 5.26
C ALA A 104 16.96 -1.72 5.24
N ASN A 105 16.58 -1.15 4.10
CA ASN A 105 16.34 0.29 3.96
C ASN A 105 15.20 0.80 4.84
N LEU A 106 14.12 0.03 4.96
CA LEU A 106 12.99 0.40 5.83
C LEU A 106 13.40 0.38 7.30
N LYS A 107 14.12 -0.65 7.74
CA LYS A 107 14.63 -0.76 9.11
C LYS A 107 15.64 0.35 9.43
N SER A 108 16.58 0.62 8.54
CA SER A 108 17.57 1.69 8.71
C SER A 108 16.90 3.07 8.88
N LYS A 109 15.89 3.38 8.06
CA LYS A 109 15.17 4.66 8.17
C LYS A 109 14.43 4.80 9.50
N THR A 110 13.80 3.74 10.00
CA THR A 110 13.12 3.78 11.30
C THR A 110 14.11 3.84 12.46
N ALA A 111 15.24 3.13 12.38
CA ALA A 111 16.29 3.19 13.38
C ALA A 111 16.94 4.59 13.47
N LYS A 112 17.22 5.22 12.32
CA LYS A 112 17.75 6.59 12.27
C LYS A 112 16.76 7.59 12.88
N ALA A 113 15.47 7.44 12.58
CA ALA A 113 14.43 8.30 13.15
C ALA A 113 14.31 8.10 14.68
N LEU A 114 14.43 6.87 15.17
CA LEU A 114 14.43 6.56 16.61
C LEU A 114 15.67 7.16 17.32
N ALA A 115 16.83 7.06 16.70
CA ALA A 115 18.07 7.64 17.25
C ALA A 115 18.01 9.17 17.34
N GLY A 116 17.21 9.83 16.51
CA GLY A 116 17.01 11.28 16.57
C GLY A 116 16.20 11.78 17.77
N ILE A 117 15.54 10.88 18.52
CA ILE A 117 14.79 11.22 19.75
C ILE A 117 15.64 10.91 21.01
N ALA A 118 16.73 10.16 20.84
CA ALA A 118 17.63 9.82 21.93
C ALA A 118 18.46 11.03 22.33
#